data_c2eed8fa8d7f793bd03e7b4c8aca9dfc
#
_entry.id   c2eed8fa8d7f793bd03e7b4c8aca9dfc
#
_cell.length_a   1.000
_cell.length_b   1.000
_cell.length_c   1.000
_cell.angle_alpha   90.00
_cell.angle_beta   90.00
_cell.angle_gamma   90.00
#
_symmetry.space_group_name_H-M   'P 1'
#
loop_
_entity.id
_entity.type
_entity.pdbx_description
1 polymer ?
#
loop_
_entity_poly.entity_id
_entity_poly.type
_entity_poly.pdbx_seq_one_letter_code
_entity_poly.pdbx_strand_id
1 'polypeptide(L)'
;MKIAVELTDITTVDTPALIVNLFRGVRFPGGATGAVDRALDGMITSLIKDGEITGKKGEMTLLHTMGKIPPARVVVAGLGSNEEFDTEVVRRVSSEALRFLRRRGIGTAVTIAHGAGIGGLAPADAGQAIAEGSLLGLYRFDRYHTNGDEGDEEFENLTIAELDPSRAESIRQGVVRGSAMAEATMIARNMVNEPANVMTPTSMAEVARRVAEDNGLGFEVLDNADMREMGMGAFIGVAQGSEEPAKLIILTYDGDPQSPGNNLGLIGKGITFDTGGISLKPAANMEAMKGDMAGGASVIGAMQIIAQLKPRINVTGMVAATENMPGGSAQRPGDVVTAMNGKTIEVINTDAEGRLVLADALSLARQRGITRLVDIATLTGAMVTTLGKACTGVMGNDDGLIGDVIEAGRQTGEKFWQLPMFDEYKELIRSDVADMKNTGGRQAGSITAAFLLKEFVEGAAWAHLDIAGTSTSEKASGYLAKGATGTPARTLAQLAVNLSNGQP
;
A
#
# COMPACT_ATOMS: atom_id res chain seq x y z
N MET A 1 18.05 6.46 3.20
CA MET A 1 18.97 5.42 2.65
C MET A 1 19.13 5.62 1.15
N LYS A 2 20.35 5.54 0.61
CA LYS A 2 20.65 5.59 -0.83
C LYS A 2 20.89 4.17 -1.36
N ILE A 3 20.32 3.85 -2.55
CA ILE A 3 20.57 2.57 -3.24
C ILE A 3 21.29 2.86 -4.55
N ALA A 4 22.45 2.22 -4.74
CA ALA A 4 23.28 2.33 -5.94
C ALA A 4 23.44 0.97 -6.63
N VAL A 5 23.75 0.98 -7.93
CA VAL A 5 24.11 -0.22 -8.70
C VAL A 5 25.49 0.01 -9.30
N GLU A 6 26.45 -0.83 -8.95
CA GLU A 6 27.85 -0.67 -9.36
C GLU A 6 28.36 -1.90 -10.11
N LEU A 7 29.22 -1.64 -11.11
CA LEU A 7 29.95 -2.68 -11.83
C LEU A 7 31.19 -3.05 -11.01
N THR A 8 31.06 -4.04 -10.13
CA THR A 8 32.14 -4.45 -9.24
C THR A 8 32.06 -5.93 -8.88
N ASP A 9 33.22 -6.51 -8.57
CA ASP A 9 33.30 -7.87 -8.02
C ASP A 9 33.09 -7.82 -6.51
N ILE A 10 32.09 -8.57 -6.03
CA ILE A 10 31.72 -8.62 -4.62
C ILE A 10 32.82 -9.15 -3.70
N THR A 11 33.81 -9.89 -4.23
CA THR A 11 34.93 -10.42 -3.44
C THR A 11 36.04 -9.40 -3.20
N THR A 12 36.02 -8.27 -3.92
CA THR A 12 37.05 -7.23 -3.86
C THR A 12 36.57 -5.88 -3.34
N VAL A 13 35.24 -5.70 -3.18
CA VAL A 13 34.66 -4.44 -2.72
C VAL A 13 34.90 -4.24 -1.23
N ASP A 14 35.34 -3.03 -0.86
CA ASP A 14 35.53 -2.67 0.55
C ASP A 14 34.19 -2.20 1.15
N THR A 15 33.67 -2.98 2.09
CA THR A 15 32.36 -2.72 2.73
C THR A 15 32.31 -3.34 4.13
N PRO A 16 31.61 -2.73 5.10
CA PRO A 16 31.37 -3.33 6.41
C PRO A 16 30.68 -4.69 6.39
N ALA A 17 29.76 -4.89 5.41
CA ALA A 17 29.03 -6.14 5.23
C ALA A 17 28.68 -6.40 3.76
N LEU A 18 28.76 -7.68 3.38
CA LEU A 18 28.29 -8.21 2.11
C LEU A 18 27.09 -9.13 2.36
N ILE A 19 26.04 -9.01 1.55
CA ILE A 19 24.85 -9.88 1.60
C ILE A 19 24.84 -10.77 0.36
N VAL A 20 24.88 -12.09 0.57
CA VAL A 20 24.70 -13.11 -0.45
C VAL A 20 23.52 -14.01 -0.09
N ASN A 21 23.11 -14.90 -0.98
CA ASN A 21 21.92 -15.71 -0.77
C ASN A 21 22.16 -17.20 -0.98
N LEU A 22 21.25 -18.04 -0.45
CA LEU A 22 21.27 -19.49 -0.65
C LEU A 22 19.85 -20.04 -0.74
N PHE A 23 19.57 -20.84 -1.76
CA PHE A 23 18.34 -21.65 -1.81
C PHE A 23 18.42 -22.86 -0.88
N ARG A 24 17.29 -23.27 -0.33
CA ARG A 24 17.17 -24.47 0.48
C ARG A 24 17.56 -25.71 -0.33
N GLY A 25 18.37 -26.59 0.29
CA GLY A 25 18.79 -27.86 -0.32
C GLY A 25 20.03 -27.75 -1.21
N VAL A 26 20.57 -26.54 -1.45
CA VAL A 26 21.84 -26.36 -2.16
C VAL A 26 22.99 -26.80 -1.25
N ARG A 27 23.81 -27.73 -1.74
CA ARG A 27 25.01 -28.24 -1.01
C ARG A 27 26.29 -27.50 -1.41
N PHE A 28 26.39 -27.04 -2.64
CA PHE A 28 27.52 -26.31 -3.20
C PHE A 28 27.01 -25.01 -3.80
N PRO A 29 27.28 -23.86 -3.19
CA PRO A 29 26.80 -22.59 -3.68
C PRO A 29 27.41 -22.24 -5.03
N GLY A 30 26.58 -21.73 -5.93
CA GLY A 30 26.99 -21.22 -7.25
C GLY A 30 26.99 -19.69 -7.31
N GLY A 31 27.27 -19.16 -8.49
CA GLY A 31 27.22 -17.72 -8.79
C GLY A 31 28.06 -16.90 -7.80
N ALA A 32 27.52 -15.76 -7.38
CA ALA A 32 28.15 -14.83 -6.46
C ALA A 32 28.44 -15.46 -5.08
N THR A 33 27.51 -16.22 -4.52
CA THR A 33 27.72 -16.93 -3.24
C THR A 33 28.86 -17.93 -3.33
N GLY A 34 28.96 -18.66 -4.46
CA GLY A 34 30.07 -19.57 -4.71
C GLY A 34 31.41 -18.86 -4.92
N ALA A 35 31.42 -17.64 -5.47
CA ALA A 35 32.66 -16.85 -5.56
C ALA A 35 33.14 -16.44 -4.17
N VAL A 36 32.25 -15.97 -3.31
CA VAL A 36 32.54 -15.63 -1.91
C VAL A 36 32.98 -16.86 -1.13
N ASP A 37 32.36 -18.02 -1.31
CA ASP A 37 32.74 -19.27 -0.65
C ASP A 37 34.15 -19.69 -1.00
N ARG A 38 34.54 -19.65 -2.29
CA ARG A 38 35.93 -19.91 -2.72
C ARG A 38 36.93 -18.93 -2.11
N ALA A 39 36.59 -17.65 -2.06
CA ALA A 39 37.46 -16.62 -1.49
C ALA A 39 37.58 -16.75 0.04
N LEU A 40 36.65 -17.47 0.69
CA LEU A 40 36.68 -17.84 2.11
C LEU A 40 37.14 -19.28 2.35
N ASP A 41 37.88 -19.91 1.40
CA ASP A 41 38.38 -21.27 1.50
C ASP A 41 37.32 -22.35 1.78
N GLY A 42 36.12 -22.19 1.23
CA GLY A 42 35.01 -23.15 1.36
C GLY A 42 34.25 -23.08 2.69
N MET A 43 34.32 -21.96 3.40
CA MET A 43 33.70 -21.78 4.71
C MET A 43 32.16 -21.93 4.64
N ILE A 44 31.50 -21.34 3.62
CA ILE A 44 30.04 -21.43 3.46
C ILE A 44 29.66 -22.89 3.19
N THR A 45 30.37 -23.57 2.32
CA THR A 45 30.13 -25.01 2.01
C THR A 45 30.33 -25.89 3.27
N SER A 46 31.31 -25.59 4.13
CA SER A 46 31.49 -26.32 5.40
C SER A 46 30.29 -26.13 6.32
N LEU A 47 29.81 -24.89 6.52
CA LEU A 47 28.66 -24.60 7.37
C LEU A 47 27.34 -25.18 6.81
N ILE A 48 27.20 -25.29 5.48
CA ILE A 48 26.07 -26.00 4.84
C ILE A 48 26.13 -27.49 5.19
N LYS A 49 27.32 -28.10 5.11
CA LYS A 49 27.51 -29.52 5.43
C LYS A 49 27.24 -29.83 6.90
N ASP A 50 27.61 -28.90 7.79
CA ASP A 50 27.39 -29.03 9.24
C ASP A 50 25.95 -28.68 9.65
N GLY A 51 25.09 -28.20 8.71
CA GLY A 51 23.69 -27.86 8.93
C GLY A 51 23.44 -26.51 9.59
N GLU A 52 24.47 -25.67 9.73
CA GLU A 52 24.34 -24.33 10.29
C GLU A 52 23.75 -23.33 9.28
N ILE A 53 23.95 -23.56 7.97
CA ILE A 53 23.31 -22.83 6.88
C ILE A 53 22.46 -23.80 6.10
N THR A 54 21.15 -23.54 6.10
CA THR A 54 20.17 -24.46 5.48
C THR A 54 19.48 -23.85 4.25
N GLY A 55 19.58 -22.53 4.07
CA GLY A 55 18.88 -21.77 3.04
C GLY A 55 17.37 -21.65 3.27
N LYS A 56 16.88 -21.92 4.48
CA LYS A 56 15.46 -21.70 4.84
C LYS A 56 15.09 -20.23 4.65
N LYS A 57 13.85 -20.00 4.19
CA LYS A 57 13.32 -18.64 3.97
C LYS A 57 13.47 -17.77 5.23
N GLY A 58 14.18 -16.64 5.08
CA GLY A 58 14.41 -15.69 6.17
C GLY A 58 15.53 -16.06 7.13
N GLU A 59 16.26 -17.17 6.90
CA GLU A 59 17.46 -17.50 7.65
C GLU A 59 18.57 -16.48 7.35
N MET A 60 19.23 -15.96 8.41
CA MET A 60 20.34 -14.99 8.29
C MET A 60 21.52 -15.48 9.09
N THR A 61 22.57 -15.91 8.39
CA THR A 61 23.83 -16.34 9.02
C THR A 61 24.92 -15.33 8.77
N LEU A 62 25.53 -14.81 9.84
CA LEU A 62 26.63 -13.84 9.79
C LEU A 62 27.99 -14.57 9.92
N LEU A 63 28.87 -14.34 8.95
CA LEU A 63 30.22 -14.82 8.93
C LEU A 63 31.21 -13.65 9.05
N HIS A 64 32.25 -13.82 9.84
CA HIS A 64 33.41 -12.90 9.86
C HIS A 64 34.46 -13.39 8.87
N THR A 65 34.92 -12.52 7.98
CA THR A 65 35.87 -12.89 6.91
C THR A 65 37.29 -13.06 7.39
N MET A 66 37.62 -12.55 8.59
CA MET A 66 38.95 -12.58 9.20
C MET A 66 40.05 -12.02 8.29
N GLY A 67 39.66 -11.05 7.42
CA GLY A 67 40.62 -10.41 6.49
C GLY A 67 40.92 -11.20 5.22
N LYS A 68 40.26 -12.33 4.97
CA LYS A 68 40.47 -13.12 3.73
C LYS A 68 39.95 -12.40 2.48
N ILE A 69 38.94 -11.57 2.64
CA ILE A 69 38.38 -10.65 1.63
C ILE A 69 38.16 -9.28 2.26
N PRO A 70 38.13 -8.17 1.47
CA PRO A 70 37.90 -6.82 1.99
C PRO A 70 36.62 -6.65 2.81
N PRO A 71 35.42 -7.20 2.40
CA PRO A 71 34.21 -7.15 3.25
C PRO A 71 34.51 -7.77 4.63
N ALA A 72 34.32 -7.00 5.71
CA ALA A 72 34.58 -7.48 7.05
C ALA A 72 33.65 -8.62 7.49
N ARG A 73 32.43 -8.64 6.95
CA ARG A 73 31.37 -9.61 7.27
C ARG A 73 30.64 -10.05 6.02
N VAL A 74 30.13 -11.28 6.04
CA VAL A 74 29.22 -11.82 5.02
C VAL A 74 27.94 -12.30 5.70
N VAL A 75 26.80 -11.85 5.23
CA VAL A 75 25.48 -12.38 5.60
C VAL A 75 25.01 -13.31 4.50
N VAL A 76 24.78 -14.57 4.84
CA VAL A 76 24.15 -15.55 3.94
C VAL A 76 22.66 -15.56 4.27
N ALA A 77 21.83 -15.11 3.31
CA ALA A 77 20.39 -14.99 3.44
C ALA A 77 19.69 -16.17 2.77
N GLY A 78 18.84 -16.90 3.50
CA GLY A 78 18.08 -18.03 3.01
C GLY A 78 16.86 -17.59 2.17
N LEU A 79 16.77 -18.08 0.93
CA LEU A 79 15.68 -17.78 -0.01
C LEU A 79 14.49 -18.76 0.08
N GLY A 80 14.64 -19.90 0.77
CA GLY A 80 13.64 -20.97 0.74
C GLY A 80 13.79 -21.87 -0.49
N SER A 81 12.71 -22.57 -0.87
CA SER A 81 12.74 -23.45 -2.05
C SER A 81 12.73 -22.64 -3.35
N ASN A 82 13.35 -23.19 -4.40
CA ASN A 82 13.39 -22.53 -5.70
C ASN A 82 12.03 -22.53 -6.39
N GLU A 83 11.16 -23.51 -6.09
CA GLU A 83 9.81 -23.59 -6.65
C GLU A 83 8.86 -22.49 -6.15
N GLU A 84 9.10 -21.98 -4.93
CA GLU A 84 8.30 -20.92 -4.31
C GLU A 84 8.97 -19.53 -4.40
N PHE A 85 10.03 -19.43 -5.20
CA PHE A 85 10.83 -18.22 -5.29
C PHE A 85 10.21 -17.21 -6.26
N ASP A 86 9.97 -16.00 -5.76
CA ASP A 86 9.41 -14.88 -6.50
C ASP A 86 9.95 -13.52 -5.99
N THR A 87 9.45 -12.42 -6.54
CA THR A 87 9.83 -11.06 -6.11
C THR A 87 9.43 -10.77 -4.67
N GLU A 88 8.40 -11.42 -4.14
CA GLU A 88 7.97 -11.26 -2.74
C GLU A 88 9.01 -11.85 -1.77
N VAL A 89 9.65 -12.97 -2.14
CA VAL A 89 10.78 -13.53 -1.37
C VAL A 89 11.94 -12.54 -1.34
N VAL A 90 12.26 -11.91 -2.48
CA VAL A 90 13.32 -10.90 -2.57
C VAL A 90 13.02 -9.68 -1.68
N ARG A 91 11.78 -9.13 -1.73
CA ARG A 91 11.37 -8.03 -0.84
C ARG A 91 11.58 -8.36 0.63
N ARG A 92 11.12 -9.55 1.05
CA ARG A 92 11.24 -10.00 2.45
C ARG A 92 12.68 -10.18 2.88
N VAL A 93 13.47 -10.90 2.09
CA VAL A 93 14.89 -11.19 2.41
C VAL A 93 15.70 -9.91 2.47
N SER A 94 15.52 -8.98 1.53
CA SER A 94 16.19 -7.67 1.54
C SER A 94 15.86 -6.88 2.80
N SER A 95 14.58 -6.82 3.16
CA SER A 95 14.13 -6.17 4.39
C SER A 95 14.75 -6.78 5.65
N GLU A 96 14.70 -8.10 5.76
CA GLU A 96 15.18 -8.83 6.94
C GLU A 96 16.71 -8.73 7.07
N ALA A 97 17.45 -8.78 5.95
CA ALA A 97 18.90 -8.61 5.93
C ALA A 97 19.33 -7.23 6.42
N LEU A 98 18.69 -6.16 5.93
CA LEU A 98 19.04 -4.80 6.36
C LEU A 98 18.68 -4.54 7.82
N ARG A 99 17.53 -5.01 8.30
CA ARG A 99 17.19 -4.93 9.73
C ARG A 99 18.12 -5.75 10.59
N PHE A 100 18.58 -6.90 10.09
CA PHE A 100 19.56 -7.73 10.79
C PHE A 100 20.92 -7.00 10.95
N LEU A 101 21.37 -6.29 9.91
CA LEU A 101 22.60 -5.50 9.93
C LEU A 101 22.44 -4.24 10.79
N ARG A 102 21.35 -3.48 10.66
CA ARG A 102 21.07 -2.27 11.43
C ARG A 102 21.12 -2.53 12.94
N ARG A 103 20.49 -3.62 13.42
CA ARG A 103 20.54 -4.02 14.84
C ARG A 103 21.96 -4.35 15.35
N ARG A 104 22.96 -4.39 14.47
CA ARG A 104 24.38 -4.62 14.77
C ARG A 104 25.24 -3.39 14.56
N GLY A 105 24.62 -2.22 14.41
CA GLY A 105 25.34 -0.97 14.14
C GLY A 105 26.01 -0.94 12.78
N ILE A 106 25.44 -1.62 11.77
CA ILE A 106 26.00 -1.65 10.41
C ILE A 106 25.04 -0.88 9.50
N GLY A 107 25.44 0.33 9.09
CA GLY A 107 24.65 1.27 8.28
C GLY A 107 24.96 1.23 6.78
N THR A 108 25.90 0.41 6.33
CA THR A 108 26.27 0.29 4.91
C THR A 108 26.54 -1.17 4.55
N ALA A 109 26.06 -1.59 3.37
CA ALA A 109 26.30 -2.93 2.85
C ALA A 109 26.36 -2.97 1.33
N VAL A 110 26.98 -4.03 0.81
CA VAL A 110 26.90 -4.43 -0.59
C VAL A 110 26.04 -5.70 -0.68
N THR A 111 25.22 -5.80 -1.69
CA THR A 111 24.39 -6.98 -1.99
C THR A 111 24.50 -7.35 -3.46
N ILE A 112 23.92 -8.48 -3.84
CA ILE A 112 23.76 -8.91 -5.23
C ILE A 112 22.31 -8.75 -5.67
N ALA A 113 22.07 -8.80 -6.97
CA ALA A 113 20.70 -8.86 -7.51
C ALA A 113 20.09 -10.24 -7.23
N HIS A 114 19.44 -10.39 -6.06
CA HIS A 114 18.87 -11.66 -5.62
C HIS A 114 17.91 -12.23 -6.66
N GLY A 115 18.20 -13.44 -7.14
CA GLY A 115 17.36 -14.13 -8.10
C GLY A 115 17.55 -13.76 -9.57
N ALA A 116 18.27 -12.68 -9.90
CA ALA A 116 18.50 -12.27 -11.30
C ALA A 116 19.46 -13.18 -12.08
N GLY A 117 20.04 -14.18 -11.45
CA GLY A 117 20.86 -15.22 -12.06
C GLY A 117 20.18 -16.57 -11.94
N ILE A 118 20.56 -17.33 -10.92
CA ILE A 118 20.09 -18.71 -10.68
C ILE A 118 18.56 -18.77 -10.40
N GLY A 119 17.98 -17.72 -9.83
CA GLY A 119 16.55 -17.70 -9.47
C GLY A 119 15.59 -17.39 -10.63
N GLY A 120 16.08 -17.03 -11.83
CA GLY A 120 15.28 -16.82 -13.03
C GLY A 120 14.45 -15.53 -13.07
N LEU A 121 14.62 -14.61 -12.12
CA LEU A 121 13.97 -13.30 -12.16
C LEU A 121 14.59 -12.38 -13.22
N ALA A 122 13.78 -11.54 -13.85
CA ALA A 122 14.31 -10.45 -14.67
C ALA A 122 15.12 -9.49 -13.80
N PRO A 123 16.27 -8.98 -14.29
CA PRO A 123 17.14 -8.09 -13.51
C PRO A 123 16.42 -6.84 -12.98
N ALA A 124 15.51 -6.24 -13.77
CA ALA A 124 14.71 -5.10 -13.34
C ALA A 124 13.77 -5.45 -12.16
N ASP A 125 13.11 -6.61 -12.21
CA ASP A 125 12.19 -7.05 -11.15
C ASP A 125 12.95 -7.34 -9.84
N ALA A 126 14.15 -7.94 -9.94
CA ALA A 126 15.02 -8.14 -8.79
C ALA A 126 15.46 -6.81 -8.17
N GLY A 127 15.89 -5.84 -9.00
CA GLY A 127 16.24 -4.49 -8.56
C GLY A 127 15.09 -3.76 -7.87
N GLN A 128 13.89 -3.84 -8.45
CA GLN A 128 12.67 -3.27 -7.87
C GLN A 128 12.37 -3.89 -6.49
N ALA A 129 12.34 -5.22 -6.41
CA ALA A 129 12.02 -5.93 -5.18
C ALA A 129 13.04 -5.68 -4.05
N ILE A 130 14.34 -5.56 -4.39
CA ILE A 130 15.38 -5.18 -3.44
C ILE A 130 15.13 -3.77 -2.91
N ALA A 131 14.85 -2.80 -3.78
CA ALA A 131 14.61 -1.42 -3.38
C ALA A 131 13.37 -1.30 -2.50
N GLU A 132 12.23 -1.88 -2.92
CA GLU A 132 11.00 -1.90 -2.12
C GLU A 132 11.21 -2.54 -0.76
N GLY A 133 11.79 -3.75 -0.73
CA GLY A 133 12.02 -4.49 0.51
C GLY A 133 12.94 -3.75 1.48
N SER A 134 14.01 -3.17 0.95
CA SER A 134 15.01 -2.44 1.73
C SER A 134 14.45 -1.16 2.36
N LEU A 135 13.82 -0.30 1.56
CA LEU A 135 13.26 0.98 2.02
C LEU A 135 12.07 0.77 2.98
N LEU A 136 11.10 -0.07 2.57
CA LEU A 136 9.92 -0.33 3.39
C LEU A 136 10.25 -1.09 4.68
N GLY A 137 11.26 -1.97 4.65
CA GLY A 137 11.68 -2.73 5.81
C GLY A 137 12.40 -1.92 6.88
N LEU A 138 13.03 -0.83 6.49
CA LEU A 138 13.73 0.09 7.39
C LEU A 138 12.84 1.22 7.91
N TYR A 139 11.60 1.33 7.36
CA TYR A 139 10.65 2.36 7.78
C TYR A 139 10.37 2.31 9.28
N ARG A 140 10.36 3.49 9.91
CA ARG A 140 9.96 3.73 11.31
C ARG A 140 9.09 4.98 11.38
N PHE A 141 8.20 4.98 12.37
CA PHE A 141 7.43 6.16 12.74
C PHE A 141 7.72 6.45 14.22
N ASP A 142 8.70 7.31 14.47
CA ASP A 142 9.28 7.59 15.79
C ASP A 142 9.33 9.10 16.12
N ARG A 143 8.74 9.94 15.28
CA ARG A 143 8.84 11.43 15.37
C ARG A 143 8.36 12.05 16.69
N TYR A 144 7.59 11.30 17.48
CA TYR A 144 7.10 11.75 18.79
C TYR A 144 7.91 11.18 19.95
N HIS A 145 8.92 10.38 19.69
CA HIS A 145 9.84 9.92 20.74
C HIS A 145 10.88 11.01 21.03
N THR A 146 10.93 11.46 22.27
CA THR A 146 11.90 12.49 22.71
C THR A 146 13.26 11.90 23.12
N ASN A 147 13.27 10.62 23.48
CA ASN A 147 14.50 9.86 23.73
C ASN A 147 14.77 9.01 22.49
N GLY A 148 15.84 9.30 21.74
CA GLY A 148 16.28 8.44 20.64
C GLY A 148 16.57 7.03 21.16
N ASP A 149 16.26 5.99 20.38
CA ASP A 149 16.69 4.64 20.69
C ASP A 149 18.23 4.60 20.64
N GLU A 150 18.86 4.50 21.79
CA GLU A 150 20.32 4.32 21.89
C GLU A 150 20.71 3.03 21.14
N GLY A 151 21.46 3.16 20.05
CA GLY A 151 22.08 2.05 19.33
C GLY A 151 21.48 1.67 17.96
N ASP A 152 20.47 2.37 17.46
CA ASP A 152 19.96 2.14 16.11
C ASP A 152 20.56 3.17 15.13
N GLU A 153 21.74 2.85 14.59
CA GLU A 153 22.31 3.63 13.49
C GLU A 153 21.39 3.61 12.27
N GLU A 154 21.29 4.75 11.58
CA GLU A 154 20.58 4.80 10.29
C GLU A 154 21.32 3.94 9.26
N PHE A 155 20.57 3.19 8.47
CA PHE A 155 21.14 2.49 7.33
C PHE A 155 21.24 3.48 6.16
N GLU A 156 22.48 3.86 5.81
CA GLU A 156 22.71 4.97 4.87
C GLU A 156 22.80 4.52 3.43
N ASN A 157 23.57 3.44 3.15
CA ASN A 157 23.91 3.06 1.78
C ASN A 157 23.78 1.54 1.55
N LEU A 158 23.10 1.19 0.44
CA LEU A 158 23.05 -0.15 -0.10
C LEU A 158 23.57 -0.12 -1.54
N THR A 159 24.62 -0.89 -1.84
CA THR A 159 25.11 -1.06 -3.21
C THR A 159 24.73 -2.45 -3.74
N ILE A 160 24.11 -2.52 -4.91
CA ILE A 160 23.89 -3.76 -5.65
C ILE A 160 25.06 -3.95 -6.61
N ALA A 161 25.86 -4.98 -6.39
CA ALA A 161 26.99 -5.33 -7.23
C ALA A 161 26.55 -6.22 -8.39
N GLU A 162 26.98 -5.89 -9.60
CA GLU A 162 26.76 -6.65 -10.82
C GLU A 162 28.01 -6.57 -11.69
N LEU A 163 28.32 -7.63 -12.46
CA LEU A 163 29.45 -7.70 -13.37
C LEU A 163 29.08 -7.39 -14.82
N ASP A 164 27.85 -7.66 -15.22
CA ASP A 164 27.33 -7.44 -16.57
C ASP A 164 26.73 -6.03 -16.70
N PRO A 165 27.29 -5.16 -17.56
CA PRO A 165 26.80 -3.80 -17.75
C PRO A 165 25.33 -3.71 -18.19
N SER A 166 24.87 -4.64 -19.03
CA SER A 166 23.48 -4.66 -19.52
C SER A 166 22.48 -5.00 -18.42
N ARG A 167 22.87 -5.95 -17.56
CA ARG A 167 22.09 -6.31 -16.37
C ARG A 167 22.10 -5.21 -15.33
N ALA A 168 23.24 -4.57 -15.12
CA ALA A 168 23.36 -3.45 -14.20
C ALA A 168 22.41 -2.32 -14.55
N GLU A 169 22.28 -2.00 -15.86
CA GLU A 169 21.33 -0.96 -16.33
C GLU A 169 19.87 -1.38 -16.06
N SER A 170 19.51 -2.62 -16.37
CA SER A 170 18.17 -3.14 -16.07
C SER A 170 17.86 -3.12 -14.56
N ILE A 171 18.84 -3.47 -13.71
CA ILE A 171 18.70 -3.39 -12.25
C ILE A 171 18.50 -1.94 -11.80
N ARG A 172 19.24 -0.95 -12.38
CA ARG A 172 19.05 0.48 -12.06
C ARG A 172 17.63 0.95 -12.35
N GLN A 173 17.07 0.58 -13.49
CA GLN A 173 15.68 0.89 -13.83
C GLN A 173 14.69 0.30 -12.81
N GLY A 174 14.93 -0.94 -12.39
CA GLY A 174 14.16 -1.58 -11.32
C GLY A 174 14.30 -0.84 -9.98
N VAL A 175 15.51 -0.45 -9.59
CA VAL A 175 15.76 0.32 -8.35
C VAL A 175 15.01 1.64 -8.35
N VAL A 176 15.04 2.39 -9.46
CA VAL A 176 14.30 3.67 -9.59
C VAL A 176 12.80 3.44 -9.37
N ARG A 177 12.24 2.42 -10.03
CA ARG A 177 10.82 2.07 -9.89
C ARG A 177 10.47 1.63 -8.47
N GLY A 178 11.28 0.75 -7.87
CA GLY A 178 11.07 0.26 -6.51
C GLY A 178 11.21 1.36 -5.45
N SER A 179 12.14 2.30 -5.63
CA SER A 179 12.29 3.46 -4.76
C SER A 179 11.06 4.36 -4.80
N ALA A 180 10.55 4.67 -6.00
CA ALA A 180 9.32 5.45 -6.15
C ALA A 180 8.13 4.78 -5.43
N MET A 181 7.96 3.46 -5.62
CA MET A 181 6.91 2.71 -4.95
C MET A 181 7.04 2.70 -3.42
N ALA A 182 8.27 2.56 -2.91
CA ALA A 182 8.51 2.54 -1.48
C ALA A 182 8.32 3.91 -0.83
N GLU A 183 8.86 4.98 -1.41
CA GLU A 183 8.76 6.34 -0.88
C GLU A 183 7.32 6.81 -0.76
N ALA A 184 6.52 6.60 -1.79
CA ALA A 184 5.11 6.97 -1.76
C ALA A 184 4.29 6.09 -0.78
N THR A 185 4.62 4.80 -0.66
CA THR A 185 4.03 3.94 0.37
C THR A 185 4.37 4.44 1.78
N MET A 186 5.58 4.98 2.00
CA MET A 186 5.96 5.57 3.28
C MET A 186 5.18 6.87 3.58
N ILE A 187 4.83 7.66 2.56
CA ILE A 187 3.93 8.82 2.73
C ILE A 187 2.55 8.36 3.23
N ALA A 188 1.98 7.32 2.61
CA ALA A 188 0.72 6.74 3.08
C ALA A 188 0.84 6.21 4.53
N ARG A 189 1.92 5.51 4.85
CA ARG A 189 2.20 5.05 6.23
C ARG A 189 2.30 6.20 7.22
N ASN A 190 2.98 7.28 6.84
CA ASN A 190 3.12 8.46 7.70
C ASN A 190 1.76 9.07 8.03
N MET A 191 0.90 9.28 7.03
CA MET A 191 -0.44 9.82 7.25
C MET A 191 -1.27 8.96 8.20
N VAL A 192 -1.29 7.65 7.99
CA VAL A 192 -2.09 6.72 8.81
C VAL A 192 -1.55 6.57 10.24
N ASN A 193 -0.23 6.69 10.43
CA ASN A 193 0.38 6.59 11.76
C ASN A 193 0.26 7.88 12.57
N GLU A 194 0.08 9.03 11.90
CA GLU A 194 -0.09 10.30 12.62
C GLU A 194 -1.27 10.26 13.60
N PRO A 195 -1.17 10.94 14.76
CA PRO A 195 -2.31 11.18 15.62
C PRO A 195 -3.38 12.04 14.91
N ALA A 196 -4.66 11.81 15.20
CA ALA A 196 -5.75 12.52 14.54
C ALA A 196 -5.78 14.03 14.81
N ASN A 197 -5.22 14.49 15.95
CA ASN A 197 -5.06 15.93 16.22
C ASN A 197 -3.98 16.61 15.35
N VAL A 198 -3.23 15.83 14.56
CA VAL A 198 -2.24 16.31 13.58
C VAL A 198 -2.72 16.01 12.16
N MET A 199 -3.23 14.80 11.91
CA MET A 199 -3.74 14.39 10.60
C MET A 199 -5.25 14.64 10.52
N THR A 200 -5.62 15.91 10.40
CA THR A 200 -7.00 16.37 10.16
C THR A 200 -7.32 16.32 8.66
N PRO A 201 -8.59 16.47 8.23
CA PRO A 201 -8.93 16.60 6.81
C PRO A 201 -8.15 17.72 6.10
N THR A 202 -7.94 18.85 6.77
CA THR A 202 -7.15 19.96 6.26
C THR A 202 -5.67 19.59 6.10
N SER A 203 -5.09 18.90 7.09
CA SER A 203 -3.70 18.43 7.01
C SER A 203 -3.51 17.39 5.90
N MET A 204 -4.49 16.51 5.69
CA MET A 204 -4.47 15.55 4.61
C MET A 204 -4.51 16.21 3.23
N ALA A 205 -5.32 17.26 3.07
CA ALA A 205 -5.34 18.08 1.85
C ALA A 205 -4.00 18.78 1.61
N GLU A 206 -3.34 19.23 2.65
CA GLU A 206 -2.01 19.86 2.55
C GLU A 206 -0.91 18.85 2.13
N VAL A 207 -0.97 17.61 2.62
CA VAL A 207 -0.07 16.54 2.13
C VAL A 207 -0.32 16.26 0.65
N ALA A 208 -1.58 16.16 0.23
CA ALA A 208 -1.94 15.93 -1.16
C ALA A 208 -1.49 17.09 -2.07
N ARG A 209 -1.64 18.35 -1.60
CA ARG A 209 -1.16 19.54 -2.33
C ARG A 209 0.35 19.45 -2.58
N ARG A 210 1.15 19.13 -1.56
CA ARG A 210 2.60 18.95 -1.72
C ARG A 210 2.96 17.82 -2.68
N VAL A 211 2.28 16.68 -2.57
CA VAL A 211 2.46 15.59 -3.53
C VAL A 211 2.16 16.05 -4.95
N ALA A 212 1.11 16.84 -5.16
CA ALA A 212 0.77 17.37 -6.47
C ALA A 212 1.84 18.33 -7.02
N GLU A 213 2.27 19.30 -6.21
CA GLU A 213 3.28 20.29 -6.58
C GLU A 213 4.62 19.64 -6.92
N ASP A 214 5.09 18.69 -6.08
CA ASP A 214 6.37 18.01 -6.26
C ASP A 214 6.41 17.09 -7.49
N ASN A 215 5.23 16.61 -7.94
CA ASN A 215 5.14 15.62 -9.03
C ASN A 215 4.36 16.11 -10.27
N GLY A 216 3.95 17.39 -10.29
CA GLY A 216 3.27 17.98 -11.46
C GLY A 216 1.87 17.44 -11.71
N LEU A 217 1.14 17.07 -10.64
CA LEU A 217 -0.26 16.67 -10.72
C LEU A 217 -1.18 17.92 -10.67
N GLY A 218 -2.36 17.81 -11.25
CA GLY A 218 -3.45 18.73 -10.97
C GLY A 218 -3.95 18.56 -9.54
N PHE A 219 -4.34 19.66 -8.88
CA PHE A 219 -4.85 19.66 -7.52
C PHE A 219 -6.06 20.55 -7.37
N GLU A 220 -7.13 20.02 -6.77
CA GLU A 220 -8.37 20.70 -6.47
C GLU A 220 -8.87 20.23 -5.10
N VAL A 221 -9.50 21.10 -4.34
CA VAL A 221 -10.17 20.76 -3.08
C VAL A 221 -11.55 21.41 -3.07
N LEU A 222 -12.59 20.61 -2.85
CA LEU A 222 -13.93 21.10 -2.58
C LEU A 222 -14.13 21.16 -1.07
N ASP A 223 -14.61 22.30 -0.58
CA ASP A 223 -14.94 22.50 0.83
C ASP A 223 -16.41 22.20 1.15
N ASN A 224 -16.82 22.45 2.39
CA ASN A 224 -18.20 22.23 2.82
C ASN A 224 -19.23 23.04 2.01
N ALA A 225 -18.89 24.24 1.54
CA ALA A 225 -19.79 25.09 0.77
C ALA A 225 -19.97 24.55 -0.64
N ASP A 226 -18.87 24.23 -1.31
CA ASP A 226 -18.86 23.62 -2.64
C ASP A 226 -19.65 22.31 -2.65
N MET A 227 -19.39 21.42 -1.67
CA MET A 227 -20.08 20.13 -1.56
C MET A 227 -21.59 20.28 -1.31
N ARG A 228 -22.01 21.30 -0.54
CA ARG A 228 -23.44 21.61 -0.35
C ARG A 228 -24.10 22.10 -1.64
N GLU A 229 -23.44 22.99 -2.38
CA GLU A 229 -23.92 23.50 -3.67
C GLU A 229 -24.06 22.35 -4.69
N MET A 230 -23.15 21.39 -4.66
CA MET A 230 -23.18 20.20 -5.52
C MET A 230 -24.19 19.12 -5.07
N GLY A 231 -24.88 19.32 -3.93
CA GLY A 231 -25.87 18.36 -3.42
C GLY A 231 -25.27 17.10 -2.80
N MET A 232 -24.04 17.15 -2.27
CA MET A 232 -23.36 16.03 -1.61
C MET A 232 -23.89 15.81 -0.17
N GLY A 233 -25.21 15.54 -0.05
CA GLY A 233 -25.84 15.45 1.25
C GLY A 233 -25.44 14.26 2.09
N ALA A 234 -25.03 13.16 1.48
CA ALA A 234 -24.53 11.99 2.21
C ALA A 234 -23.17 12.27 2.86
N PHE A 235 -22.26 12.94 2.16
CA PHE A 235 -20.96 13.35 2.70
C PHE A 235 -21.12 14.38 3.81
N ILE A 236 -21.87 15.46 3.54
CA ILE A 236 -22.10 16.56 4.50
C ILE A 236 -22.80 16.06 5.76
N GLY A 237 -23.71 15.07 5.63
CA GLY A 237 -24.34 14.43 6.78
C GLY A 237 -23.35 13.84 7.77
N VAL A 238 -22.29 13.19 7.29
CA VAL A 238 -21.22 12.68 8.14
C VAL A 238 -20.41 13.82 8.76
N ALA A 239 -20.05 14.82 7.95
CA ALA A 239 -19.15 15.91 8.33
C ALA A 239 -19.73 16.83 9.41
N GLN A 240 -21.05 16.99 9.47
CA GLN A 240 -21.69 18.06 10.27
C GLN A 240 -21.56 17.91 11.79
N GLY A 241 -21.07 16.76 12.28
CA GLY A 241 -20.79 16.51 13.69
C GLY A 241 -19.42 16.99 14.14
N SER A 242 -18.50 17.33 13.21
CA SER A 242 -17.14 17.79 13.51
C SER A 242 -17.00 19.30 13.39
N GLU A 243 -16.10 19.88 14.18
CA GLU A 243 -15.61 21.27 14.05
C GLU A 243 -14.58 21.39 12.91
N GLU A 244 -13.90 20.29 12.54
CA GLU A 244 -12.95 20.26 11.42
C GLU A 244 -13.69 20.31 10.08
N PRO A 245 -13.30 21.21 9.15
CA PRO A 245 -13.95 21.29 7.85
C PRO A 245 -13.63 20.07 6.99
N ALA A 246 -14.68 19.46 6.43
CA ALA A 246 -14.51 18.39 5.47
C ALA A 246 -13.84 18.89 4.17
N LYS A 247 -13.12 18.00 3.51
CA LYS A 247 -12.41 18.23 2.25
C LYS A 247 -12.63 17.07 1.29
N LEU A 248 -13.13 17.36 0.09
CA LEU A 248 -13.00 16.40 -1.00
C LEU A 248 -11.78 16.80 -1.83
N ILE A 249 -10.71 16.02 -1.68
CA ILE A 249 -9.40 16.26 -2.30
C ILE A 249 -9.35 15.56 -3.64
N ILE A 250 -8.91 16.24 -4.69
CA ILE A 250 -8.87 15.70 -6.05
C ILE A 250 -7.46 15.93 -6.62
N LEU A 251 -6.86 14.85 -7.10
CA LEU A 251 -5.57 14.82 -7.77
C LEU A 251 -5.77 14.32 -9.19
N THR A 252 -5.18 14.98 -10.20
CA THR A 252 -5.29 14.55 -11.60
C THR A 252 -3.93 14.32 -12.22
N TYR A 253 -3.81 13.22 -12.98
CA TYR A 253 -2.67 12.87 -13.79
C TYR A 253 -3.14 12.65 -15.24
N ASP A 254 -2.66 13.48 -16.16
CA ASP A 254 -3.03 13.47 -17.56
C ASP A 254 -1.95 12.76 -18.39
N GLY A 255 -1.89 11.43 -18.30
CA GLY A 255 -0.88 10.62 -18.99
C GLY A 255 -1.25 10.27 -20.45
N ASP A 256 -2.53 10.40 -20.82
CA ASP A 256 -3.03 10.15 -22.19
C ASP A 256 -4.10 11.18 -22.58
N PRO A 257 -3.75 12.48 -22.70
CA PRO A 257 -4.73 13.55 -22.94
C PRO A 257 -5.41 13.45 -24.30
N GLN A 258 -4.86 12.69 -25.25
CA GLN A 258 -5.46 12.45 -26.56
C GLN A 258 -6.57 11.39 -26.52
N SER A 259 -6.65 10.62 -25.44
CA SER A 259 -7.63 9.56 -25.24
C SER A 259 -8.38 9.77 -23.89
N PRO A 260 -9.31 10.76 -23.79
CA PRO A 260 -9.99 11.07 -22.52
C PRO A 260 -10.76 9.88 -21.91
N GLY A 261 -11.22 8.95 -22.76
CA GLY A 261 -11.89 7.73 -22.34
C GLY A 261 -10.96 6.68 -21.70
N ASN A 262 -9.64 6.81 -21.91
CA ASN A 262 -8.64 5.99 -21.24
C ASN A 262 -8.39 6.54 -19.84
N ASN A 263 -9.35 6.34 -18.94
CA ASN A 263 -9.33 6.93 -17.60
C ASN A 263 -9.55 5.89 -16.49
N LEU A 264 -9.01 6.20 -15.31
CA LEU A 264 -9.14 5.44 -14.08
C LEU A 264 -9.40 6.40 -12.92
N GLY A 265 -10.45 6.14 -12.14
CA GLY A 265 -10.72 6.82 -10.87
C GLY A 265 -10.27 5.97 -9.69
N LEU A 266 -9.51 6.55 -8.78
CA LEU A 266 -9.09 5.97 -7.50
C LEU A 266 -9.76 6.77 -6.38
N ILE A 267 -10.73 6.18 -5.67
CA ILE A 267 -11.54 6.90 -4.69
C ILE A 267 -11.26 6.36 -3.29
N GLY A 268 -10.70 7.18 -2.39
CA GLY A 268 -10.29 6.77 -1.07
C GLY A 268 -11.17 7.29 0.06
N LYS A 269 -11.57 6.42 0.98
CA LYS A 269 -12.13 6.82 2.27
C LYS A 269 -11.06 7.58 3.07
N GLY A 270 -11.40 8.77 3.53
CA GLY A 270 -10.50 9.67 4.26
C GLY A 270 -11.03 10.08 5.62
N ILE A 271 -11.64 9.17 6.39
CA ILE A 271 -12.15 9.49 7.75
C ILE A 271 -10.95 9.60 8.70
N THR A 272 -10.53 10.82 9.00
CA THR A 272 -9.31 11.07 9.78
C THR A 272 -9.44 10.71 11.24
N PHE A 273 -10.66 10.70 11.77
CA PHE A 273 -11.02 10.06 13.03
C PHE A 273 -12.47 9.62 13.04
N ASP A 274 -12.73 8.37 13.43
CA ASP A 274 -14.06 7.78 13.45
C ASP A 274 -14.47 7.39 14.88
N THR A 275 -15.35 8.18 15.49
CA THR A 275 -15.97 7.83 16.77
C THR A 275 -17.21 6.95 16.63
N GLY A 276 -17.70 6.75 15.40
CA GLY A 276 -19.02 6.20 15.10
C GLY A 276 -20.14 7.26 15.07
N GLY A 277 -19.84 8.52 15.38
CA GLY A 277 -20.86 9.57 15.52
C GLY A 277 -21.80 9.31 16.69
N ILE A 278 -23.11 9.53 16.52
CA ILE A 278 -24.13 9.25 17.56
C ILE A 278 -24.21 7.74 17.88
N SER A 279 -23.97 6.86 16.90
CA SER A 279 -23.79 5.41 17.14
C SER A 279 -22.39 5.11 17.68
N LEU A 280 -22.05 5.69 18.84
CA LEU A 280 -20.72 5.75 19.41
C LEU A 280 -20.06 4.39 19.58
N LYS A 281 -18.83 4.25 19.10
CA LYS A 281 -18.00 3.07 19.28
C LYS A 281 -17.64 2.84 20.77
N PRO A 282 -17.38 1.60 21.19
CA PRO A 282 -16.77 1.35 22.50
C PRO A 282 -15.41 2.08 22.60
N ALA A 283 -15.07 2.56 23.81
CA ALA A 283 -13.80 3.26 24.05
C ALA A 283 -12.55 2.38 23.79
N ALA A 284 -12.67 1.07 23.97
CA ALA A 284 -11.57 0.13 23.73
C ALA A 284 -11.14 0.13 22.26
N ASN A 285 -9.85 0.42 22.00
CA ASN A 285 -9.22 0.51 20.69
C ASN A 285 -9.76 1.67 19.79
N MET A 286 -10.47 2.64 20.35
CA MET A 286 -10.96 3.79 19.57
C MET A 286 -9.78 4.64 19.00
N GLU A 287 -8.63 4.64 19.69
CA GLU A 287 -7.40 5.30 19.25
C GLU A 287 -6.88 4.78 17.88
N ALA A 288 -7.23 3.55 17.52
CA ALA A 288 -6.89 2.97 16.23
C ALA A 288 -7.71 3.58 15.08
N MET A 289 -8.82 4.26 15.37
CA MET A 289 -9.70 4.90 14.38
C MET A 289 -9.09 6.12 13.71
N LYS A 290 -7.92 6.58 14.15
CA LYS A 290 -7.05 7.50 13.39
C LYS A 290 -6.63 6.92 12.03
N GLY A 291 -6.64 5.60 11.89
CA GLY A 291 -6.30 4.87 10.66
C GLY A 291 -7.46 4.72 9.67
N ASP A 292 -8.65 5.23 9.97
CA ASP A 292 -9.84 5.07 9.13
C ASP A 292 -9.81 5.91 7.84
N MET A 293 -8.70 6.58 7.61
CA MET A 293 -8.35 7.32 6.41
C MET A 293 -7.31 6.60 5.52
N ALA A 294 -7.00 5.33 5.80
CA ALA A 294 -5.95 4.60 5.09
C ALA A 294 -6.25 4.41 3.59
N GLY A 295 -7.53 4.34 3.21
CA GLY A 295 -7.94 4.33 1.81
C GLY A 295 -7.50 5.59 1.06
N GLY A 296 -7.81 6.76 1.62
CA GLY A 296 -7.40 8.06 1.08
C GLY A 296 -5.87 8.24 1.06
N ALA A 297 -5.20 7.83 2.14
CA ALA A 297 -3.74 7.87 2.21
C ALA A 297 -3.09 7.01 1.10
N SER A 298 -3.66 5.84 0.83
CA SER A 298 -3.19 4.96 -0.25
C SER A 298 -3.42 5.55 -1.64
N VAL A 299 -4.53 6.28 -1.84
CA VAL A 299 -4.79 7.01 -3.10
C VAL A 299 -3.76 8.11 -3.30
N ILE A 300 -3.48 8.95 -2.29
CA ILE A 300 -2.46 10.00 -2.39
C ILE A 300 -1.09 9.40 -2.72
N GLY A 301 -0.69 8.31 -2.03
CA GLY A 301 0.55 7.60 -2.34
C GLY A 301 0.57 7.01 -3.75
N ALA A 302 -0.53 6.39 -4.20
CA ALA A 302 -0.63 5.84 -5.55
C ALA A 302 -0.49 6.93 -6.63
N MET A 303 -1.11 8.10 -6.45
CA MET A 303 -1.01 9.22 -7.38
C MET A 303 0.44 9.72 -7.51
N GLN A 304 1.21 9.76 -6.43
CA GLN A 304 2.64 10.06 -6.50
C GLN A 304 3.41 9.03 -7.35
N ILE A 305 3.19 7.73 -7.11
CA ILE A 305 3.86 6.67 -7.88
C ILE A 305 3.51 6.80 -9.37
N ILE A 306 2.22 7.00 -9.68
CA ILE A 306 1.72 7.14 -11.05
C ILE A 306 2.40 8.32 -11.76
N ALA A 307 2.49 9.47 -11.10
CA ALA A 307 3.15 10.65 -11.64
C ALA A 307 4.65 10.42 -11.92
N GLN A 308 5.33 9.65 -11.07
CA GLN A 308 6.75 9.32 -11.24
C GLN A 308 6.99 8.26 -12.31
N LEU A 309 6.12 7.24 -12.42
CA LEU A 309 6.23 6.16 -13.41
C LEU A 309 5.70 6.54 -14.80
N LYS A 310 4.86 7.57 -14.89
CA LYS A 310 4.32 8.16 -16.13
C LYS A 310 3.66 7.15 -17.07
N PRO A 311 2.73 6.29 -16.61
CA PRO A 311 2.01 5.39 -17.50
C PRO A 311 1.10 6.17 -18.45
N ARG A 312 0.87 5.63 -19.65
CA ARG A 312 0.00 6.26 -20.65
C ARG A 312 -1.49 5.99 -20.35
N ILE A 313 -2.02 6.65 -19.34
CA ILE A 313 -3.41 6.59 -18.88
C ILE A 313 -3.75 7.86 -18.11
N ASN A 314 -4.99 8.33 -18.16
CA ASN A 314 -5.45 9.44 -17.33
C ASN A 314 -5.94 8.90 -15.99
N VAL A 315 -5.49 9.47 -14.87
CA VAL A 315 -5.88 8.99 -13.54
C VAL A 315 -6.38 10.15 -12.69
N THR A 316 -7.53 9.96 -12.06
CA THR A 316 -8.08 10.90 -11.08
C THR A 316 -8.14 10.21 -9.72
N GLY A 317 -7.38 10.71 -8.75
CA GLY A 317 -7.47 10.32 -7.35
C GLY A 317 -8.44 11.25 -6.61
N MET A 318 -9.42 10.71 -5.88
CA MET A 318 -10.31 11.47 -5.02
C MET A 318 -10.25 10.95 -3.59
N VAL A 319 -10.20 11.85 -2.61
CA VAL A 319 -10.18 11.48 -1.19
C VAL A 319 -11.30 12.20 -0.45
N ALA A 320 -12.24 11.44 0.07
CA ALA A 320 -13.36 11.95 0.87
C ALA A 320 -12.91 12.11 2.33
N ALA A 321 -12.30 13.26 2.66
CA ALA A 321 -11.68 13.52 3.95
C ALA A 321 -12.63 14.27 4.90
N THR A 322 -12.95 13.66 6.05
CA THR A 322 -13.73 14.27 7.13
C THR A 322 -13.48 13.50 8.44
N GLU A 323 -14.05 14.00 9.54
CA GLU A 323 -14.19 13.24 10.78
C GLU A 323 -15.65 12.79 10.96
N ASN A 324 -15.86 11.68 11.67
CA ASN A 324 -17.18 11.22 12.12
C ASN A 324 -17.27 11.39 13.64
N MET A 325 -17.85 12.50 14.07
CA MET A 325 -17.88 12.90 15.48
C MET A 325 -19.31 12.99 16.03
N PRO A 326 -19.53 12.70 17.33
CA PRO A 326 -20.77 13.04 18.00
C PRO A 326 -20.83 14.52 18.26
N GLY A 327 -22.03 15.11 18.18
CA GLY A 327 -22.21 16.55 18.45
C GLY A 327 -23.65 16.96 18.37
N GLY A 328 -23.93 18.21 18.73
CA GLY A 328 -25.28 18.75 18.67
C GLY A 328 -25.84 18.87 17.26
N SER A 329 -24.97 18.96 16.25
CA SER A 329 -25.29 19.02 14.83
C SER A 329 -25.13 17.69 14.09
N ALA A 330 -24.63 16.64 14.76
CA ALA A 330 -24.35 15.35 14.13
C ALA A 330 -25.63 14.68 13.57
N GLN A 331 -25.48 13.96 12.46
CA GLN A 331 -26.57 13.12 11.93
C GLN A 331 -26.95 12.02 12.93
N ARG A 332 -28.21 11.62 12.88
CA ARG A 332 -28.81 10.70 13.86
C ARG A 332 -29.31 9.43 13.18
N PRO A 333 -29.31 8.30 13.85
CA PRO A 333 -30.08 7.15 13.38
C PRO A 333 -31.55 7.52 13.11
N GLY A 334 -32.04 7.17 11.92
CA GLY A 334 -33.36 7.54 11.42
C GLY A 334 -33.38 8.78 10.49
N ASP A 335 -32.30 9.54 10.41
CA ASP A 335 -32.19 10.62 9.43
C ASP A 335 -32.13 10.03 8.00
N VAL A 336 -32.68 10.77 7.03
CA VAL A 336 -32.57 10.45 5.60
C VAL A 336 -31.72 11.52 4.93
N VAL A 337 -30.69 11.09 4.23
CA VAL A 337 -29.81 11.98 3.45
C VAL A 337 -30.04 11.77 1.96
N THR A 338 -29.90 12.83 1.18
CA THR A 338 -29.94 12.77 -0.29
C THR A 338 -28.52 12.88 -0.82
N ALA A 339 -28.06 11.85 -1.51
CA ALA A 339 -26.74 11.84 -2.15
C ALA A 339 -26.74 12.68 -3.44
N MET A 340 -25.55 13.01 -3.93
CA MET A 340 -25.32 13.86 -5.10
C MET A 340 -26.06 13.39 -6.37
N ASN A 341 -26.23 12.07 -6.56
CA ASN A 341 -26.99 11.52 -7.70
C ASN A 341 -28.51 11.53 -7.49
N GLY A 342 -29.01 12.12 -6.40
CA GLY A 342 -30.43 12.24 -6.06
C GLY A 342 -31.01 11.06 -5.30
N LYS A 343 -30.29 9.96 -5.12
CA LYS A 343 -30.77 8.83 -4.31
C LYS A 343 -30.76 9.16 -2.84
N THR A 344 -31.77 8.60 -2.13
CA THR A 344 -31.96 8.80 -0.69
C THR A 344 -31.46 7.61 0.10
N ILE A 345 -30.80 7.88 1.24
CA ILE A 345 -30.25 6.86 2.13
C ILE A 345 -30.78 7.09 3.54
N GLU A 346 -31.47 6.09 4.09
CA GLU A 346 -31.83 6.05 5.51
C GLU A 346 -30.60 5.67 6.34
N VAL A 347 -30.21 6.53 7.25
CA VAL A 347 -29.06 6.32 8.15
C VAL A 347 -29.55 5.54 9.38
N ILE A 348 -29.35 4.24 9.38
CA ILE A 348 -29.70 3.37 10.54
C ILE A 348 -28.59 3.36 11.56
N ASN A 349 -27.34 3.45 11.13
CA ASN A 349 -26.17 3.42 11.96
C ASN A 349 -25.15 4.47 11.48
N THR A 350 -24.87 5.47 12.31
CA THR A 350 -23.92 6.54 11.97
C THR A 350 -22.46 6.07 11.93
N ASP A 351 -22.15 4.87 12.46
CA ASP A 351 -20.84 4.17 12.36
C ASP A 351 -20.68 3.45 10.99
N ALA A 352 -21.61 3.62 10.08
CA ALA A 352 -21.51 3.19 8.68
C ALA A 352 -21.43 4.43 7.76
N GLU A 353 -20.56 5.35 8.10
CA GLU A 353 -20.32 6.68 7.51
C GLU A 353 -19.48 6.61 6.23
N GLY A 354 -18.49 5.70 6.19
CA GLY A 354 -17.52 5.61 5.09
C GLY A 354 -18.20 5.41 3.73
N ARG A 355 -19.25 4.60 3.67
CA ARG A 355 -20.04 4.39 2.44
C ARG A 355 -20.87 5.60 2.05
N LEU A 356 -21.20 6.49 2.99
CA LEU A 356 -21.92 7.73 2.72
C LEU A 356 -21.02 8.75 2.03
N VAL A 357 -19.81 8.96 2.55
CA VAL A 357 -18.84 9.88 1.94
C VAL A 357 -18.35 9.35 0.58
N LEU A 358 -18.21 8.03 0.42
CA LEU A 358 -17.85 7.40 -0.85
C LEU A 358 -18.97 7.48 -1.87
N ALA A 359 -20.25 7.40 -1.48
CA ALA A 359 -21.39 7.54 -2.39
C ALA A 359 -21.33 8.84 -3.18
N ASP A 360 -21.09 9.97 -2.51
CA ASP A 360 -21.00 11.26 -3.18
C ASP A 360 -19.71 11.40 -3.99
N ALA A 361 -18.58 10.89 -3.50
CA ALA A 361 -17.32 10.92 -4.25
C ALA A 361 -17.38 10.07 -5.53
N LEU A 362 -18.02 8.89 -5.49
CA LEU A 362 -18.25 8.04 -6.67
C LEU A 362 -19.20 8.73 -7.66
N SER A 363 -20.26 9.37 -7.18
CA SER A 363 -21.21 10.13 -8.02
C SER A 363 -20.49 11.28 -8.74
N LEU A 364 -19.60 12.02 -8.06
CA LEU A 364 -18.79 13.06 -8.68
C LEU A 364 -17.83 12.48 -9.73
N ALA A 365 -17.18 11.37 -9.45
CA ALA A 365 -16.31 10.70 -10.40
C ALA A 365 -17.07 10.33 -11.68
N ARG A 366 -18.31 9.85 -11.56
CA ARG A 366 -19.20 9.57 -12.70
C ARG A 366 -19.59 10.84 -13.46
N GLN A 367 -19.94 11.90 -12.75
CA GLN A 367 -20.27 13.18 -13.37
C GLN A 367 -19.08 13.75 -14.17
N ARG A 368 -17.85 13.51 -13.72
CA ARG A 368 -16.61 13.87 -14.42
C ARG A 368 -16.26 12.93 -15.59
N GLY A 369 -17.10 11.96 -15.90
CA GLY A 369 -16.93 11.07 -17.05
C GLY A 369 -15.93 9.93 -16.84
N ILE A 370 -15.59 9.60 -15.60
CA ILE A 370 -14.69 8.48 -15.29
C ILE A 370 -15.47 7.17 -15.47
N THR A 371 -14.92 6.24 -16.24
CA THR A 371 -15.58 5.00 -16.66
C THR A 371 -15.06 3.74 -15.99
N ARG A 372 -13.87 3.79 -15.39
CA ARG A 372 -13.29 2.72 -14.57
C ARG A 372 -13.02 3.27 -13.17
N LEU A 373 -13.61 2.66 -12.15
CA LEU A 373 -13.57 3.14 -10.77
C LEU A 373 -13.03 2.05 -9.85
N VAL A 374 -12.08 2.42 -9.02
CA VAL A 374 -11.65 1.59 -7.89
C VAL A 374 -11.79 2.43 -6.63
N ASP A 375 -12.61 1.99 -5.68
CA ASP A 375 -12.67 2.65 -4.38
C ASP A 375 -12.01 1.81 -3.29
N ILE A 376 -11.42 2.49 -2.32
CA ILE A 376 -10.56 1.91 -1.30
C ILE A 376 -10.99 2.44 0.07
N ALA A 377 -11.35 1.52 0.98
CA ALA A 377 -11.81 1.91 2.29
C ALA A 377 -11.50 0.88 3.38
N THR A 378 -11.22 1.36 4.57
CA THR A 378 -11.35 0.61 5.82
C THR A 378 -12.83 0.54 6.18
N LEU A 379 -13.60 -0.25 5.39
CA LEU A 379 -15.05 -0.04 5.36
C LEU A 379 -15.78 -0.85 6.42
N THR A 380 -15.38 -2.11 6.64
CA THR A 380 -16.20 -2.99 7.47
C THR A 380 -15.39 -3.86 8.43
N GLY A 381 -15.82 -3.91 9.69
CA GLY A 381 -15.33 -4.91 10.63
C GLY A 381 -15.66 -6.35 10.20
N ALA A 382 -16.70 -6.52 9.36
CA ALA A 382 -17.05 -7.82 8.79
C ALA A 382 -15.93 -8.38 7.89
N MET A 383 -15.20 -7.54 7.17
CA MET A 383 -14.06 -7.96 6.35
C MET A 383 -12.93 -8.55 7.21
N VAL A 384 -12.65 -7.93 8.35
CA VAL A 384 -11.64 -8.45 9.30
C VAL A 384 -12.04 -9.84 9.82
N THR A 385 -13.32 -10.06 10.04
CA THR A 385 -13.83 -11.38 10.46
C THR A 385 -13.77 -12.42 9.34
N THR A 386 -13.97 -11.98 8.08
CA THR A 386 -14.04 -12.88 6.91
C THR A 386 -12.66 -13.29 6.40
N LEU A 387 -11.75 -12.34 6.18
CA LEU A 387 -10.43 -12.57 5.57
C LEU A 387 -9.25 -12.33 6.53
N GLY A 388 -9.52 -11.89 7.76
CA GLY A 388 -8.48 -11.56 8.73
C GLY A 388 -7.63 -10.37 8.30
N LYS A 389 -6.33 -10.42 8.65
CA LYS A 389 -5.36 -9.35 8.36
C LYS A 389 -4.40 -9.68 7.20
N ALA A 390 -4.63 -10.80 6.52
CA ALA A 390 -3.71 -11.31 5.51
C ALA A 390 -4.13 -10.99 4.07
N CYS A 391 -5.39 -10.60 3.86
CA CYS A 391 -5.96 -10.45 2.52
C CYS A 391 -6.99 -9.32 2.50
N THR A 392 -6.96 -8.51 1.45
CA THR A 392 -7.97 -7.47 1.15
C THR A 392 -9.14 -8.09 0.42
N GLY A 393 -10.37 -7.74 0.79
CA GLY A 393 -11.56 -8.17 0.06
C GLY A 393 -11.82 -7.30 -1.16
N VAL A 394 -12.19 -7.93 -2.27
CA VAL A 394 -12.57 -7.25 -3.51
C VAL A 394 -14.01 -7.60 -3.85
N MET A 395 -14.82 -6.60 -4.14
CA MET A 395 -16.18 -6.73 -4.66
C MET A 395 -16.35 -5.79 -5.85
N GLY A 396 -17.26 -6.07 -6.76
CA GLY A 396 -17.44 -5.18 -7.92
C GLY A 396 -18.50 -5.68 -8.88
N ASN A 397 -18.63 -4.97 -10.00
CA ASN A 397 -19.57 -5.27 -11.07
C ASN A 397 -18.92 -5.64 -12.41
N ASP A 398 -17.58 -5.68 -12.44
CA ASP A 398 -16.78 -5.99 -13.64
C ASP A 398 -15.64 -6.96 -13.29
N ASP A 399 -15.78 -8.20 -13.74
CA ASP A 399 -14.81 -9.26 -13.44
C ASP A 399 -13.45 -9.02 -14.11
N GLY A 400 -13.40 -8.27 -15.21
CA GLY A 400 -12.15 -7.89 -15.88
C GLY A 400 -11.33 -6.95 -14.99
N LEU A 401 -11.95 -5.85 -14.53
CA LEU A 401 -11.29 -4.89 -13.63
C LEU A 401 -10.88 -5.55 -12.29
N ILE A 402 -11.74 -6.43 -11.74
CA ILE A 402 -11.41 -7.21 -10.53
C ILE A 402 -10.17 -8.09 -10.78
N GLY A 403 -10.13 -8.77 -11.92
CA GLY A 403 -8.97 -9.57 -12.33
C GLY A 403 -7.69 -8.75 -12.44
N ASP A 404 -7.77 -7.55 -13.04
CA ASP A 404 -6.64 -6.63 -13.18
C ASP A 404 -6.11 -6.16 -11.81
N VAL A 405 -7.01 -5.86 -10.86
CA VAL A 405 -6.65 -5.51 -9.47
C VAL A 405 -5.94 -6.67 -8.79
N ILE A 406 -6.46 -7.89 -8.88
CA ILE A 406 -5.87 -9.07 -8.25
C ILE A 406 -4.48 -9.36 -8.85
N GLU A 407 -4.32 -9.23 -10.17
CA GLU A 407 -3.03 -9.42 -10.83
C GLU A 407 -2.01 -8.34 -10.44
N ALA A 408 -2.42 -7.07 -10.37
CA ALA A 408 -1.58 -5.98 -9.86
C ALA A 408 -1.14 -6.25 -8.42
N GLY A 409 -2.04 -6.77 -7.58
CA GLY A 409 -1.73 -7.21 -6.21
C GLY A 409 -0.70 -8.34 -6.17
N ARG A 410 -0.83 -9.33 -7.05
CA ARG A 410 0.15 -10.42 -7.17
C ARG A 410 1.55 -9.90 -7.50
N GLN A 411 1.65 -8.92 -8.42
CA GLN A 411 2.93 -8.31 -8.82
C GLN A 411 3.58 -7.50 -7.69
N THR A 412 2.78 -6.86 -6.85
CA THR A 412 3.25 -6.05 -5.71
C THR A 412 3.39 -6.82 -4.41
N GLY A 413 2.98 -8.11 -4.36
CA GLY A 413 3.00 -8.95 -3.17
C GLY A 413 1.88 -8.63 -2.17
N GLU A 414 0.86 -7.87 -2.56
CA GLU A 414 -0.34 -7.57 -1.79
C GLU A 414 -1.46 -8.54 -2.17
N LYS A 415 -2.14 -9.14 -1.19
CA LYS A 415 -3.10 -10.22 -1.43
C LYS A 415 -4.52 -9.70 -1.49
N PHE A 416 -5.25 -10.14 -2.51
CA PHE A 416 -6.66 -9.81 -2.75
C PHE A 416 -7.49 -11.08 -2.97
N TRP A 417 -8.75 -11.03 -2.53
CA TRP A 417 -9.70 -12.12 -2.74
C TRP A 417 -11.09 -11.58 -3.06
N GLN A 418 -11.66 -12.05 -4.17
CA GLN A 418 -13.01 -11.62 -4.59
C GLN A 418 -14.09 -12.26 -3.73
N LEU A 419 -15.05 -11.45 -3.25
CA LEU A 419 -16.28 -11.90 -2.61
C LEU A 419 -17.47 -11.79 -3.56
N PRO A 420 -18.50 -12.66 -3.40
CA PRO A 420 -19.65 -12.69 -4.30
C PRO A 420 -20.54 -11.47 -4.13
N MET A 421 -21.16 -11.03 -5.23
CA MET A 421 -22.16 -9.95 -5.29
C MET A 421 -23.49 -10.48 -5.86
N PHE A 422 -24.13 -11.45 -5.17
CA PHE A 422 -25.43 -11.98 -5.57
C PHE A 422 -26.57 -11.02 -5.21
N ASP A 423 -27.55 -10.86 -6.09
CA ASP A 423 -28.62 -9.86 -5.93
C ASP A 423 -29.46 -10.06 -4.67
N GLU A 424 -29.54 -11.27 -4.11
CA GLU A 424 -30.22 -11.56 -2.86
C GLU A 424 -29.70 -10.72 -1.67
N TYR A 425 -28.42 -10.33 -1.68
CA TYR A 425 -27.86 -9.47 -0.63
C TYR A 425 -28.38 -8.03 -0.69
N LYS A 426 -28.89 -7.57 -1.84
CA LYS A 426 -29.42 -6.22 -2.00
C LYS A 426 -30.67 -5.99 -1.14
N GLU A 427 -31.48 -7.03 -0.93
CA GLU A 427 -32.66 -6.96 -0.07
C GLU A 427 -32.34 -6.58 1.38
N LEU A 428 -31.12 -6.86 1.85
CA LEU A 428 -30.71 -6.53 3.22
C LEU A 428 -30.58 -5.01 3.47
N ILE A 429 -30.37 -4.23 2.41
CA ILE A 429 -30.28 -2.75 2.50
C ILE A 429 -31.55 -2.04 2.06
N ARG A 430 -32.65 -2.75 1.79
CA ARG A 430 -33.93 -2.15 1.45
C ARG A 430 -34.45 -1.29 2.60
N SER A 431 -34.91 -0.09 2.31
CA SER A 431 -35.57 0.81 3.25
C SER A 431 -37.07 0.91 2.95
N ASP A 432 -37.87 1.20 3.97
CA ASP A 432 -39.29 1.49 3.81
C ASP A 432 -39.58 3.00 3.66
N VAL A 433 -38.55 3.85 3.89
CA VAL A 433 -38.69 5.32 3.92
C VAL A 433 -37.75 6.05 2.96
N ALA A 434 -36.75 5.34 2.40
CA ALA A 434 -35.77 5.87 1.45
C ALA A 434 -35.51 4.82 0.35
N ASP A 435 -34.68 5.15 -0.63
CA ASP A 435 -34.29 4.18 -1.67
C ASP A 435 -33.53 3.00 -1.09
N MET A 436 -32.71 3.25 -0.05
CA MET A 436 -31.94 2.23 0.65
C MET A 436 -31.58 2.68 2.07
N LYS A 437 -31.13 1.75 2.91
CA LYS A 437 -30.54 2.06 4.22
C LYS A 437 -29.03 1.84 4.21
N ASN A 438 -28.30 2.58 5.06
CA ASN A 438 -26.84 2.55 5.04
C ASN A 438 -26.22 1.27 5.62
N THR A 439 -26.99 0.36 6.22
CA THR A 439 -26.50 -0.92 6.73
C THR A 439 -27.50 -2.04 6.56
N GLY A 440 -27.02 -3.23 6.18
CA GLY A 440 -27.78 -4.48 6.12
C GLY A 440 -27.75 -5.30 7.43
N GLY A 441 -27.19 -4.76 8.51
CA GLY A 441 -27.01 -5.47 9.77
C GLY A 441 -25.72 -6.32 9.80
N ARG A 442 -25.72 -7.39 10.61
CA ARG A 442 -24.52 -8.22 10.84
C ARG A 442 -24.20 -9.19 9.70
N GLN A 443 -25.22 -9.62 8.96
CA GLN A 443 -25.06 -10.62 7.90
C GLN A 443 -24.46 -9.98 6.63
N ALA A 444 -23.45 -10.63 6.03
CA ALA A 444 -22.82 -10.20 4.80
C ALA A 444 -22.42 -8.72 4.78
N GLY A 445 -21.95 -8.16 5.93
CA GLY A 445 -21.77 -6.73 6.12
C GLY A 445 -20.88 -6.05 5.08
N SER A 446 -19.81 -6.71 4.61
CA SER A 446 -18.94 -6.18 3.56
C SER A 446 -19.64 -6.19 2.20
N ILE A 447 -20.40 -7.24 1.90
CA ILE A 447 -21.13 -7.37 0.63
C ILE A 447 -22.27 -6.35 0.56
N THR A 448 -23.01 -6.15 1.65
CA THR A 448 -24.11 -5.16 1.70
C THR A 448 -23.59 -3.73 1.61
N ALA A 449 -22.40 -3.45 2.17
CA ALA A 449 -21.71 -2.17 1.99
C ALA A 449 -21.35 -1.93 0.52
N ALA A 450 -20.80 -2.95 -0.15
CA ALA A 450 -20.47 -2.89 -1.57
C ALA A 450 -21.75 -2.71 -2.44
N PHE A 451 -22.88 -3.35 -2.08
CA PHE A 451 -24.15 -3.13 -2.79
C PHE A 451 -24.65 -1.69 -2.69
N LEU A 452 -24.47 -1.03 -1.53
CA LEU A 452 -24.78 0.39 -1.43
C LEU A 452 -23.89 1.21 -2.38
N LEU A 453 -22.58 1.00 -2.37
CA LEU A 453 -21.65 1.73 -3.25
C LEU A 453 -21.94 1.52 -4.73
N LYS A 454 -22.34 0.31 -5.12
CA LYS A 454 -22.74 -0.03 -6.51
C LYS A 454 -23.85 0.90 -7.05
N GLU A 455 -24.71 1.44 -6.20
CA GLU A 455 -25.79 2.35 -6.61
C GLU A 455 -25.29 3.74 -7.07
N PHE A 456 -24.01 4.06 -6.83
CA PHE A 456 -23.38 5.35 -7.13
C PHE A 456 -22.33 5.30 -8.23
N VAL A 457 -22.11 4.13 -8.86
CA VAL A 457 -21.16 3.97 -9.96
C VAL A 457 -21.80 4.04 -11.36
N GLU A 458 -23.12 4.07 -11.46
CA GLU A 458 -23.92 4.35 -12.67
C GLU A 458 -23.43 3.60 -13.93
N GLY A 459 -23.19 2.29 -13.80
CA GLY A 459 -22.81 1.42 -14.90
C GLY A 459 -21.32 1.51 -15.33
N ALA A 460 -20.49 2.27 -14.62
CA ALA A 460 -19.05 2.19 -14.81
C ALA A 460 -18.52 0.80 -14.40
N ALA A 461 -17.42 0.36 -15.00
CA ALA A 461 -16.65 -0.75 -14.47
C ALA A 461 -16.11 -0.37 -13.08
N TRP A 462 -16.39 -1.18 -12.06
CA TRP A 462 -16.12 -0.81 -10.69
C TRP A 462 -15.63 -1.99 -9.85
N ALA A 463 -14.63 -1.70 -8.99
CA ALA A 463 -14.13 -2.58 -7.96
C ALA A 463 -14.00 -1.82 -6.63
N HIS A 464 -14.52 -2.39 -5.54
CA HIS A 464 -14.36 -1.95 -4.16
C HIS A 464 -13.31 -2.77 -3.45
N LEU A 465 -12.36 -2.11 -2.79
CA LEU A 465 -11.30 -2.72 -1.99
C LEU A 465 -11.54 -2.44 -0.51
N ASP A 466 -12.01 -3.45 0.25
CA ASP A 466 -12.15 -3.32 1.69
C ASP A 466 -10.85 -3.72 2.40
N ILE A 467 -10.09 -2.70 2.82
CA ILE A 467 -8.77 -2.83 3.45
C ILE A 467 -8.82 -2.81 4.99
N ALA A 468 -9.98 -2.95 5.60
CA ALA A 468 -10.13 -2.90 7.06
C ALA A 468 -9.21 -3.88 7.80
N GLY A 469 -8.93 -5.05 7.20
CA GLY A 469 -8.01 -6.04 7.77
C GLY A 469 -6.54 -5.79 7.45
N THR A 470 -6.22 -5.15 6.31
CA THR A 470 -4.86 -5.07 5.76
C THR A 470 -4.18 -3.72 5.92
N SER A 471 -4.92 -2.67 6.29
CA SER A 471 -4.41 -1.29 6.46
C SER A 471 -3.35 -1.16 7.56
N THR A 472 -3.36 -2.05 8.57
CA THR A 472 -2.44 -2.02 9.70
C THR A 472 -1.86 -3.39 10.03
N SER A 473 -0.67 -3.43 10.65
CA SER A 473 -0.01 -4.63 11.16
C SER A 473 0.34 -4.48 12.64
N GLU A 474 0.11 -5.53 13.44
CA GLU A 474 0.41 -5.54 14.88
C GLU A 474 1.91 -5.66 15.16
N LYS A 475 2.67 -6.22 14.23
CA LYS A 475 4.12 -6.47 14.38
C LYS A 475 4.84 -6.30 13.05
N ALA A 476 6.13 -5.99 13.12
CA ALA A 476 6.98 -5.98 11.94
C ALA A 476 7.19 -7.41 11.41
N SER A 477 7.04 -7.60 10.10
CA SER A 477 7.27 -8.89 9.41
C SER A 477 7.61 -8.65 7.94
N GLY A 478 8.72 -9.20 7.45
CA GLY A 478 9.19 -8.86 6.13
C GLY A 478 9.35 -7.34 6.00
N TYR A 479 8.86 -6.73 4.96
CA TYR A 479 8.89 -5.27 4.75
C TYR A 479 7.70 -4.52 5.38
N LEU A 480 6.80 -5.23 6.06
CA LEU A 480 5.74 -4.59 6.85
C LEU A 480 6.30 -4.09 8.19
N ALA A 481 6.05 -2.84 8.50
CA ALA A 481 6.30 -2.26 9.81
C ALA A 481 5.10 -2.49 10.76
N LYS A 482 5.31 -2.35 12.07
CA LYS A 482 4.20 -2.23 13.02
C LYS A 482 3.46 -0.91 12.76
N GLY A 483 2.14 -0.92 12.79
CA GLY A 483 1.29 0.23 12.43
C GLY A 483 0.83 0.15 10.99
N ALA A 484 0.80 1.26 10.29
CA ALA A 484 0.32 1.37 8.92
C ALA A 484 1.13 0.53 7.92
N THR A 485 0.44 -0.19 7.04
CA THR A 485 1.06 -1.00 5.98
C THR A 485 1.32 -0.20 4.70
N GLY A 486 0.48 0.81 4.42
CA GLY A 486 0.44 1.56 3.16
C GLY A 486 -0.23 0.80 2.00
N THR A 487 -0.86 -0.35 2.30
CA THR A 487 -1.66 -1.13 1.35
C THR A 487 -2.95 -0.35 1.02
N PRO A 488 -3.38 -0.27 -0.26
CA PRO A 488 -2.79 -0.89 -1.44
C PRO A 488 -2.09 0.10 -2.40
N ALA A 489 -1.40 1.13 -1.91
CA ALA A 489 -0.83 2.20 -2.74
C ALA A 489 -0.01 1.66 -3.94
N ARG A 490 0.84 0.64 -3.73
CA ARG A 490 1.63 0.01 -4.79
C ARG A 490 0.76 -0.72 -5.81
N THR A 491 -0.25 -1.45 -5.34
CA THR A 491 -1.20 -2.16 -6.21
C THR A 491 -1.99 -1.20 -7.09
N LEU A 492 -2.48 -0.08 -6.56
CA LEU A 492 -3.22 0.92 -7.33
C LEU A 492 -2.35 1.53 -8.45
N ALA A 493 -1.11 1.84 -8.15
CA ALA A 493 -0.17 2.35 -9.15
C ALA A 493 0.19 1.28 -10.20
N GLN A 494 0.41 0.02 -9.76
CA GLN A 494 0.67 -1.09 -10.66
C GLN A 494 -0.52 -1.37 -11.58
N LEU A 495 -1.75 -1.24 -11.07
CA LEU A 495 -2.98 -1.33 -11.87
C LEU A 495 -2.98 -0.29 -13.00
N ALA A 496 -2.65 0.98 -12.70
CA ALA A 496 -2.57 2.02 -13.71
C ALA A 496 -1.51 1.70 -14.79
N VAL A 497 -0.36 1.15 -14.38
CA VAL A 497 0.69 0.70 -15.31
C VAL A 497 0.21 -0.46 -16.18
N ASN A 498 -0.46 -1.46 -15.60
CA ASN A 498 -0.97 -2.62 -16.35
C ASN A 498 -2.02 -2.19 -17.38
N LEU A 499 -2.97 -1.33 -16.98
CA LEU A 499 -4.01 -0.81 -17.86
C LEU A 499 -3.43 0.05 -19.01
N SER A 500 -2.30 0.72 -18.80
CA SER A 500 -1.61 1.48 -19.86
C SER A 500 -0.95 0.58 -20.90
N ASN A 501 -0.48 -0.61 -20.52
CA ASN A 501 0.21 -1.56 -21.40
C ASN A 501 -0.75 -2.47 -22.17
N GLY A 502 -1.98 -2.61 -21.72
CA GLY A 502 -3.00 -3.47 -22.32
C GLY A 502 -3.82 -2.81 -23.45
N GLN A 503 -3.51 -1.57 -23.83
CA GLN A 503 -4.15 -0.91 -24.98
C GLN A 503 -3.37 -1.22 -26.27
N PRO A 504 -4.07 -1.61 -27.38
CA PRO A 504 -3.46 -1.91 -28.67
C PRO A 504 -2.80 -0.69 -29.30
#